data_5cf102b10ebeb4142679730949777d91
#
_entry.id   5cf102b10ebeb4142679730949777d91
#
_cell.length_a   1.000
_cell.length_b   1.000
_cell.length_c   1.000
_cell.angle_alpha   90.00
_cell.angle_beta   90.00
_cell.angle_gamma   90.00
#
_symmetry.space_group_name_H-M   'P 1'
#
loop_
_entity.id
_entity.type
_entity.pdbx_description
1 polymer ?
#
loop_
_entity_poly.entity_id
_entity_poly.type
_entity_poly.pdbx_seq_one_letter_code
_entity_poly.pdbx_strand_id
1 'polypeptide(L)'
;MEKQEDQIIASVDGSVGSLAVCEAAAWVASRLNRNLLLLHTLERRQQHGADDWSGAIGLGAQSELLERMAQLDQERGRLAMQYGKTLLQEAESRALAHGASQV
;
A
#
# COMPACT_ATOMS: atom_id res chain seq x y z
N MET A 1 10.43 30.36 -8.09
CA MET A 1 9.96 29.47 -7.30
C MET A 1 9.20 28.48 -7.97
N GLU A 2 9.32 27.40 -7.52
CA GLU A 2 8.71 26.41 -8.06
C GLU A 2 7.41 26.26 -7.52
N LYS A 3 6.45 26.49 -8.17
CA LYS A 3 5.25 26.23 -7.73
C LYS A 3 4.93 24.84 -7.74
N GLN A 4 4.39 24.32 -6.70
CA GLN A 4 4.02 22.98 -6.71
C GLN A 4 2.94 22.82 -7.70
N GLU A 5 3.15 21.96 -8.64
CA GLU A 5 2.18 21.78 -9.64
C GLU A 5 1.03 20.97 -9.16
N ASP A 6 -0.14 21.20 -9.67
CA ASP A 6 -1.30 20.41 -9.34
C ASP A 6 -1.09 19.00 -9.84
N GLN A 7 -1.49 18.05 -9.04
CA GLN A 7 -1.35 16.65 -9.39
C GLN A 7 -2.69 15.98 -9.33
N ILE A 8 -2.84 14.95 -10.13
CA ILE A 8 -3.99 14.06 -10.01
C ILE A 8 -3.55 12.94 -9.07
N ILE A 9 -4.33 12.67 -8.06
CA ILE A 9 -4.00 11.63 -7.10
C ILE A 9 -5.00 10.50 -7.22
N ALA A 10 -4.52 9.30 -7.38
CA ALA A 10 -5.37 8.11 -7.47
C ALA A 10 -4.94 7.11 -6.43
N SER A 11 -5.89 6.58 -5.70
CA SER A 11 -5.63 5.60 -4.67
C SER A 11 -5.88 4.21 -5.23
N VAL A 12 -4.94 3.30 -5.05
CA VAL A 12 -5.07 1.95 -5.55
C VAL A 12 -4.93 0.96 -4.41
N ASP A 13 -5.74 -0.08 -4.41
CA ASP A 13 -5.73 -1.05 -3.33
C ASP A 13 -5.62 -2.49 -3.82
N GLY A 14 -5.38 -2.69 -5.09
CA GLY A 14 -5.22 -4.03 -5.63
C GLY A 14 -6.51 -4.71 -6.03
N SER A 15 -7.65 -4.05 -5.82
CA SER A 15 -8.91 -4.65 -6.23
C SER A 15 -9.12 -4.45 -7.73
N VAL A 16 -10.12 -5.11 -8.25
CA VAL A 16 -10.44 -4.99 -9.66
C VAL A 16 -10.78 -3.53 -9.99
N GLY A 17 -11.49 -2.87 -9.07
CA GLY A 17 -11.83 -1.48 -9.27
C GLY A 17 -10.64 -0.56 -9.34
N SER A 18 -9.53 -0.94 -8.69
CA SER A 18 -8.32 -0.14 -8.71
C SER A 18 -7.78 0.05 -10.10
N LEU A 19 -7.88 -0.96 -10.94
CA LEU A 19 -7.37 -0.84 -12.29
C LEU A 19 -8.17 0.18 -13.07
N ALA A 20 -9.49 0.17 -12.89
CA ALA A 20 -10.34 1.14 -13.57
C ALA A 20 -10.05 2.56 -13.07
N VAL A 21 -9.82 2.71 -11.77
CA VAL A 21 -9.48 4.00 -11.20
C VAL A 21 -8.17 4.50 -11.79
N CYS A 22 -7.20 3.61 -11.89
CA CYS A 22 -5.89 3.96 -12.42
C CYS A 22 -6.00 4.44 -13.87
N GLU A 23 -6.76 3.72 -14.67
CA GLU A 23 -6.93 4.08 -16.07
C GLU A 23 -7.67 5.40 -16.23
N ALA A 24 -8.73 5.59 -15.45
CA ALA A 24 -9.47 6.83 -15.50
C ALA A 24 -8.63 8.01 -15.06
N ALA A 25 -7.83 7.81 -13.99
CA ALA A 25 -6.98 8.87 -13.50
C ALA A 25 -5.89 9.23 -14.51
N ALA A 26 -5.36 8.22 -15.21
CA ALA A 26 -4.36 8.45 -16.24
C ALA A 26 -4.95 9.26 -17.37
N TRP A 27 -6.18 8.94 -17.75
CA TRP A 27 -6.85 9.68 -18.81
C TRP A 27 -7.06 11.14 -18.40
N VAL A 28 -7.52 11.37 -17.16
CA VAL A 28 -7.73 12.72 -16.68
C VAL A 28 -6.41 13.48 -16.63
N ALA A 29 -5.36 12.84 -16.12
CA ALA A 29 -4.05 13.48 -16.03
C ALA A 29 -3.55 13.86 -17.41
N SER A 30 -3.77 13.00 -18.37
CA SER A 30 -3.37 13.25 -19.73
C SER A 30 -4.12 14.44 -20.31
N ARG A 31 -5.42 14.51 -20.09
CA ARG A 31 -6.22 15.59 -20.64
C ARG A 31 -5.91 16.93 -19.97
N LEU A 32 -5.58 16.92 -18.69
CA LEU A 32 -5.27 18.13 -17.99
C LEU A 32 -3.78 18.46 -18.00
N ASN A 33 -2.99 17.57 -18.57
CA ASN A 33 -1.55 17.74 -18.64
C ASN A 33 -0.96 17.91 -17.24
N ARG A 34 -1.35 17.02 -16.34
CA ARG A 34 -0.89 17.04 -14.97
C ARG A 34 -0.19 15.75 -14.64
N ASN A 35 0.64 15.79 -13.61
CA ASN A 35 1.30 14.59 -13.15
C ASN A 35 0.31 13.73 -12.39
N LEU A 36 0.54 12.44 -12.41
CA LEU A 36 -0.30 11.49 -11.71
C LEU A 36 0.47 10.89 -10.55
N LEU A 37 -0.12 10.98 -9.37
CA LEU A 37 0.46 10.36 -8.19
C LEU A 37 -0.41 9.18 -7.78
N LEU A 38 0.19 8.00 -7.75
CA LEU A 38 -0.51 6.80 -7.32
C LEU A 38 -0.19 6.55 -5.87
N LEU A 39 -1.23 6.31 -5.09
CA LEU A 39 -1.10 6.16 -3.66
C LEU A 39 -1.64 4.82 -3.21
N HIS A 40 -0.88 4.12 -2.42
CA HIS A 40 -1.32 2.87 -1.83
C HIS A 40 -1.05 2.93 -0.34
N THR A 41 -2.09 2.71 0.45
CA THR A 41 -1.98 2.78 1.89
C THR A 41 -1.75 1.40 2.45
N LEU A 42 -0.72 1.26 3.26
CA LEU A 42 -0.47 0.01 3.95
C LEU A 42 -1.22 0.03 5.26
N GLU A 43 -2.13 -0.93 5.38
CA GLU A 43 -2.89 -1.01 6.58
C GLU A 43 -2.15 -1.86 7.57
N ARG A 44 -1.83 -1.29 8.72
CA ARG A 44 -1.16 -2.06 9.72
C ARG A 44 -2.20 -2.71 10.56
N ARG A 45 -2.31 -4.01 10.47
CA ARG A 45 -3.24 -4.72 11.29
C ARG A 45 -2.73 -4.74 12.68
N GLN A 46 -3.62 -4.46 13.63
CA GLN A 46 -3.22 -4.51 15.00
C GLN A 46 -2.96 -5.92 15.41
N GLN A 47 -2.00 -6.08 16.34
CA GLN A 47 -1.68 -7.38 16.81
C GLN A 47 -2.60 -7.72 17.94
N HIS A 48 -3.79 -8.11 17.62
CA HIS A 48 -4.75 -8.40 18.64
C HIS A 48 -4.36 -9.60 19.47
N GLY A 49 -3.67 -10.54 18.88
CA GLY A 49 -3.35 -11.76 19.57
C GLY A 49 -2.42 -11.58 20.76
N ALA A 50 -1.47 -10.69 20.64
CA ALA A 50 -0.48 -10.52 21.70
C ALA A 50 -1.11 -10.07 23.00
N ASP A 51 -2.01 -9.12 22.92
CA ASP A 51 -2.66 -8.60 24.11
C ASP A 51 -3.61 -9.61 24.72
N ASP A 52 -4.29 -10.36 23.88
CA ASP A 52 -5.27 -11.32 24.36
C ASP A 52 -4.63 -12.49 25.07
N TRP A 53 -3.43 -12.86 24.65
CA TRP A 53 -2.79 -14.04 25.20
C TRP A 53 -1.90 -13.76 26.40
N SER A 54 -1.58 -12.50 26.62
CA SER A 54 -0.55 -12.18 27.59
C SER A 54 -0.95 -12.55 29.02
N GLY A 55 -2.22 -12.67 29.34
CA GLY A 55 -2.64 -13.03 30.68
C GLY A 55 -2.97 -14.47 30.87
N ALA A 56 -2.93 -15.26 29.82
CA ALA A 56 -3.41 -16.65 29.89
C ALA A 56 -2.32 -17.67 29.88
N ILE A 57 -1.07 -17.28 29.65
CA ILE A 57 0.00 -18.24 29.46
C ILE A 57 1.11 -17.99 30.46
N GLY A 58 1.79 -19.01 30.88
CA GLY A 58 2.90 -18.88 31.83
C GLY A 58 4.02 -18.03 31.26
N LEU A 59 4.84 -17.51 32.16
CA LEU A 59 5.83 -16.51 31.76
C LEU A 59 6.77 -16.98 30.67
N GLY A 60 7.29 -18.18 30.79
CA GLY A 60 8.25 -18.69 29.80
C GLY A 60 7.59 -18.91 28.46
N ALA A 61 6.43 -19.57 28.47
CA ALA A 61 5.72 -19.85 27.25
C ALA A 61 5.20 -18.57 26.62
N GLN A 62 4.81 -17.63 27.44
CA GLN A 62 4.32 -16.36 26.96
C GLN A 62 5.43 -15.60 26.20
N SER A 63 6.61 -15.60 26.76
CA SER A 63 7.73 -14.91 26.15
C SER A 63 8.06 -15.48 24.78
N GLU A 64 8.09 -16.79 24.71
CA GLU A 64 8.39 -17.47 23.47
C GLU A 64 7.32 -17.20 22.43
N LEU A 65 6.07 -17.22 22.85
CA LEU A 65 4.96 -16.99 21.95
C LEU A 65 4.96 -15.55 21.44
N LEU A 66 5.21 -14.61 22.32
CA LEU A 66 5.26 -13.21 21.92
C LEU A 66 6.39 -12.96 20.94
N GLU A 67 7.50 -13.63 21.14
CA GLU A 67 8.62 -13.48 20.22
C GLU A 67 8.27 -14.00 18.84
N ARG A 68 7.59 -15.13 18.79
CA ARG A 68 7.17 -15.68 17.50
C ARG A 68 6.17 -14.78 16.81
N MET A 69 5.24 -14.22 17.59
CA MET A 69 4.25 -13.34 17.01
C MET A 69 4.89 -12.09 16.47
N ALA A 70 5.90 -11.58 17.15
CA ALA A 70 6.62 -10.41 16.68
C ALA A 70 7.34 -10.71 15.36
N GLN A 71 7.91 -11.89 15.24
CA GLN A 71 8.58 -12.28 14.01
C GLN A 71 7.59 -12.39 12.85
N LEU A 72 6.42 -12.96 13.12
CA LEU A 72 5.40 -13.08 12.09
C LEU A 72 4.91 -11.74 11.64
N ASP A 73 4.74 -10.81 12.56
CA ASP A 73 4.28 -9.48 12.23
C ASP A 73 5.32 -8.75 11.39
N GLN A 74 6.58 -8.95 11.73
CA GLN A 74 7.65 -8.33 10.97
C GLN A 74 7.66 -8.85 9.55
N GLU A 75 7.44 -10.14 9.39
CA GLU A 75 7.40 -10.73 8.08
C GLU A 75 6.20 -10.29 7.29
N ARG A 76 5.05 -10.18 7.93
CA ARG A 76 3.86 -9.67 7.28
C ARG A 76 4.05 -8.25 6.81
N GLY A 77 4.71 -7.43 7.62
CA GLY A 77 4.98 -6.06 7.24
C GLY A 77 5.87 -5.99 6.01
N ARG A 78 6.88 -6.83 5.95
CA ARG A 78 7.76 -6.85 4.81
C ARG A 78 7.04 -7.29 3.55
N LEU A 79 6.19 -8.32 3.68
CA LEU A 79 5.42 -8.79 2.54
C LEU A 79 4.42 -7.76 2.06
N ALA A 80 3.80 -7.03 3.00
CA ALA A 80 2.86 -5.98 2.65
C ALA A 80 3.55 -4.87 1.87
N MET A 81 4.77 -4.53 2.27
CA MET A 81 5.52 -3.52 1.55
C MET A 81 5.91 -3.98 0.16
N GLN A 82 6.29 -5.24 0.03
CA GLN A 82 6.59 -5.79 -1.28
C GLN A 82 5.37 -5.81 -2.18
N TYR A 83 4.25 -6.19 -1.61
CA TYR A 83 3.01 -6.21 -2.37
C TYR A 83 2.65 -4.80 -2.83
N GLY A 84 2.75 -3.82 -1.94
CA GLY A 84 2.45 -2.45 -2.30
C GLY A 84 3.35 -1.92 -3.38
N LYS A 85 4.64 -2.26 -3.31
CA LYS A 85 5.59 -1.84 -4.30
C LYS A 85 5.26 -2.42 -5.67
N THR A 86 4.95 -3.72 -5.71
CA THR A 86 4.59 -4.38 -6.95
C THR A 86 3.29 -3.80 -7.51
N LEU A 87 2.33 -3.56 -6.64
CA LEU A 87 1.07 -3.00 -7.05
C LEU A 87 1.25 -1.62 -7.67
N LEU A 88 2.08 -0.78 -7.05
CA LEU A 88 2.32 0.54 -7.57
C LEU A 88 3.07 0.51 -8.88
N GLN A 89 3.99 -0.44 -9.03
CA GLN A 89 4.72 -0.57 -10.27
C GLN A 89 3.79 -0.97 -11.41
N GLU A 90 2.89 -1.88 -11.13
CA GLU A 90 1.94 -2.31 -12.14
C GLU A 90 0.97 -1.19 -12.48
N ALA A 91 0.51 -0.46 -11.48
CA ALA A 91 -0.39 0.66 -11.70
C ALA A 91 0.29 1.75 -12.51
N GLU A 92 1.58 1.98 -12.24
CA GLU A 92 2.33 2.97 -12.99
C GLU A 92 2.41 2.58 -14.47
N SER A 93 2.72 1.32 -14.73
CA SER A 93 2.78 0.84 -16.11
C SER A 93 1.45 1.01 -16.83
N ARG A 94 0.38 0.71 -16.13
CA ARG A 94 -0.94 0.85 -16.73
C ARG A 94 -1.28 2.30 -17.00
N ALA A 95 -0.94 3.19 -16.07
CA ALA A 95 -1.22 4.59 -16.24
C ALA A 95 -0.44 5.16 -17.43
N LEU A 96 0.82 4.77 -17.56
CA LEU A 96 1.60 5.24 -18.67
C LEU A 96 1.05 4.72 -20.00
N ALA A 97 0.53 3.49 -20.00
CA ALA A 97 -0.06 2.93 -21.20
C ALA A 97 -1.36 3.63 -21.58
N HIS A 98 -2.01 4.28 -20.64
CA HIS A 98 -3.27 4.96 -20.89
C HIS A 98 -3.14 6.46 -21.01
N GLY A 99 -1.94 6.94 -21.22
CA GLY A 99 -1.77 8.33 -21.61
C GLY A 99 -1.09 9.23 -20.62
N ALA A 100 -0.88 8.77 -19.38
CA ALA A 100 -0.20 9.63 -18.42
C ALA A 100 1.23 9.86 -18.86
N SER A 101 1.68 11.09 -18.78
CA SER A 101 3.04 11.39 -19.19
C SER A 101 4.02 11.27 -18.04
N GLN A 102 3.54 11.41 -16.82
CA GLN A 102 4.42 11.33 -15.69
C GLN A 102 3.65 10.80 -14.51
N VAL A 103 4.16 9.78 -13.87
CA VAL A 103 3.48 9.12 -12.77
C VAL A 103 4.36 9.06 -11.53
#